data_30788f6ce12bfca400259cc139ab15b2
#
_entry.id   30788f6ce12bfca400259cc139ab15b2
#
_cell.length_a   1.000
_cell.length_b   1.000
_cell.length_c   1.000
_cell.angle_alpha   90.00
_cell.angle_beta   90.00
_cell.angle_gamma   90.00
#
_symmetry.space_group_name_H-M   'P 1'
#
loop_
_entity.id
_entity.type
_entity.pdbx_description
1 polymer ?
#
loop_
_entity_poly.entity_id
_entity_poly.type
_entity_poly.pdbx_seq_one_letter_code
_entity_poly.pdbx_strand_id
1 'polypeptide(L)'
;MHFHIITLFPDICQAYTDASILGRAQKNEKGKGAKVKGKKISVLYYNLRDFSKDKNKKVDERPYGGGPGMVMQAEPVLKAWEKAVGRKKDQSKIKTLIMSPRGKIFTQEVAKEYAQKYEHLVLISGRYEGIDYRVNEILGAEEVSVGDYVLTGGELPALTIVDATARQIPGVLGTFESLEEERVISGKSYTRPEVLKYKKQEYKVPEVLLQGNHAEIEKWRGDK
;
A
#
# COMPACT_ATOMS: atom_id res chain seq x y z
N MET A 1 6.46 2.42 -11.60
CA MET A 1 6.92 1.94 -10.28
C MET A 1 6.59 0.46 -10.12
N HIS A 2 7.47 -0.29 -9.43
CA HIS A 2 7.32 -1.73 -9.20
C HIS A 2 7.21 -2.03 -7.71
N PHE A 3 6.14 -2.69 -7.31
CA PHE A 3 5.95 -3.20 -5.95
C PHE A 3 6.22 -4.70 -5.94
N HIS A 4 7.06 -5.15 -5.03
CA HIS A 4 7.43 -6.55 -4.84
C HIS A 4 6.96 -6.98 -3.46
N ILE A 5 5.97 -7.84 -3.37
CA ILE A 5 5.42 -8.32 -2.10
C ILE A 5 5.95 -9.74 -1.85
N ILE A 6 6.76 -9.87 -0.80
CA ILE A 6 7.28 -11.14 -0.31
C ILE A 6 6.36 -11.59 0.83
N THR A 7 5.67 -12.71 0.67
CA THR A 7 4.60 -13.16 1.57
C THR A 7 4.40 -14.66 1.53
N LEU A 8 3.72 -15.22 2.53
CA LEU A 8 3.21 -16.60 2.54
C LEU A 8 1.85 -16.73 1.83
N PHE A 9 1.15 -15.62 1.61
CA PHE A 9 -0.22 -15.60 1.12
C PHE A 9 -0.39 -14.60 -0.05
N PRO A 10 0.22 -14.88 -1.22
CA PRO A 10 0.14 -13.98 -2.37
C PRO A 10 -1.30 -13.72 -2.82
N ASP A 11 -2.20 -14.70 -2.71
CA ASP A 11 -3.58 -14.60 -3.15
C ASP A 11 -4.36 -13.49 -2.42
N ILE A 12 -4.06 -13.29 -1.11
CA ILE A 12 -4.65 -12.19 -0.33
C ILE A 12 -4.29 -10.84 -0.95
N CYS A 13 -3.01 -10.68 -1.28
CA CYS A 13 -2.50 -9.44 -1.86
C CYS A 13 -3.03 -9.23 -3.27
N GLN A 14 -3.04 -10.28 -4.07
CA GLN A 14 -3.49 -10.24 -5.46
C GLN A 14 -4.97 -9.89 -5.57
N ALA A 15 -5.82 -10.46 -4.72
CA ALA A 15 -7.25 -10.17 -4.72
C ALA A 15 -7.56 -8.66 -4.58
N TYR A 16 -6.78 -7.95 -3.78
CA TYR A 16 -6.92 -6.51 -3.61
C TYR A 16 -6.32 -5.71 -4.79
N THR A 17 -5.09 -6.02 -5.16
CA THR A 17 -4.35 -5.20 -6.13
C THR A 17 -4.77 -5.40 -7.57
N ASP A 18 -5.43 -6.52 -7.92
CA ASP A 18 -5.97 -6.76 -9.25
C ASP A 18 -7.32 -6.06 -9.48
N ALA A 19 -7.91 -5.52 -8.41
CA ALA A 19 -9.21 -4.85 -8.47
C ALA A 19 -9.11 -3.33 -8.65
N SER A 20 -10.21 -2.72 -9.11
CA SER A 20 -10.46 -1.27 -9.14
C SER A 20 -9.31 -0.44 -9.72
N ILE A 21 -8.86 0.59 -8.99
CA ILE A 21 -7.86 1.57 -9.42
C ILE A 21 -6.49 0.90 -9.64
N LEU A 22 -6.03 0.12 -8.68
CA LEU A 22 -4.74 -0.57 -8.76
C LEU A 22 -4.71 -1.56 -9.93
N GLY A 23 -5.79 -2.32 -10.11
CA GLY A 23 -5.91 -3.26 -11.22
C GLY A 23 -5.88 -2.57 -12.59
N ARG A 24 -6.52 -1.41 -12.72
CA ARG A 24 -6.43 -0.59 -13.95
C ARG A 24 -5.03 -0.03 -14.17
N ALA A 25 -4.38 0.46 -13.12
CA ALA A 25 -3.03 1.03 -13.21
C ALA A 25 -1.96 0.02 -13.60
N GLN A 26 -2.22 -1.28 -13.40
CA GLN A 26 -1.36 -2.39 -13.82
C GLN A 26 -1.57 -2.79 -15.29
N LYS A 27 -2.67 -2.39 -15.91
CA LYS A 27 -2.98 -2.73 -17.30
C LYS A 27 -2.45 -1.66 -18.26
N ASN A 28 -2.03 -2.08 -19.45
CA ASN A 28 -1.77 -1.16 -20.55
C ASN A 28 -3.11 -0.72 -21.13
N GLU A 29 -3.72 0.33 -20.62
CA GLU A 29 -4.94 0.85 -21.23
C GLU A 29 -4.65 1.48 -22.60
N LYS A 30 -5.07 0.76 -23.64
CA LYS A 30 -5.24 1.27 -25.01
C LYS A 30 -6.67 1.81 -25.13
N GLY A 31 -7.01 2.87 -24.42
CA GLY A 31 -8.34 3.51 -24.47
C GLY A 31 -8.33 4.82 -25.23
N LYS A 32 -9.36 5.08 -26.07
CA LYS A 32 -9.62 6.42 -26.64
C LYS A 32 -9.87 7.38 -25.49
N GLY A 33 -8.93 8.33 -25.28
CA GLY A 33 -9.03 9.36 -24.23
C GLY A 33 -8.06 9.24 -23.06
N ALA A 34 -7.27 8.18 -22.92
CA ALA A 34 -6.25 8.09 -21.90
C ALA A 34 -5.09 9.08 -22.18
N LYS A 35 -5.00 10.15 -21.39
CA LYS A 35 -3.94 11.20 -21.52
C LYS A 35 -2.52 10.64 -21.30
N VAL A 36 -2.39 9.46 -20.69
CA VAL A 36 -1.10 8.82 -20.39
C VAL A 36 -1.15 7.35 -20.82
N LYS A 37 -0.39 7.00 -21.86
CA LYS A 37 -0.27 5.62 -22.38
C LYS A 37 0.72 4.81 -21.54
N GLY A 38 0.38 3.54 -21.24
CA GLY A 38 1.28 2.56 -20.65
C GLY A 38 0.94 2.16 -19.21
N LYS A 39 1.55 1.06 -18.78
CA LYS A 39 1.47 0.54 -17.41
C LYS A 39 2.10 1.52 -16.42
N LYS A 40 1.37 1.93 -15.40
CA LYS A 40 1.84 2.88 -14.38
C LYS A 40 2.58 2.21 -13.25
N ILE A 41 2.03 1.10 -12.79
CA ILE A 41 2.60 0.30 -11.71
C ILE A 41 2.64 -1.17 -12.11
N SER A 42 3.45 -1.95 -11.41
CA SER A 42 3.34 -3.41 -11.39
C SER A 42 3.44 -3.90 -9.96
N VAL A 43 2.62 -4.88 -9.64
CA VAL A 43 2.71 -5.61 -8.37
C VAL A 43 3.13 -7.04 -8.68
N LEU A 44 4.18 -7.49 -8.02
CA LEU A 44 4.80 -8.80 -8.20
C LEU A 44 4.83 -9.51 -6.85
N TYR A 45 4.49 -10.78 -6.82
CA TYR A 45 4.35 -11.57 -5.61
C TYR A 45 5.41 -12.66 -5.57
N TYR A 46 5.96 -12.88 -4.39
CA TYR A 46 6.96 -13.90 -4.13
C TYR A 46 6.49 -14.74 -2.95
N ASN A 47 6.00 -15.95 -3.24
CA ASN A 47 5.61 -16.88 -2.19
C ASN A 47 6.88 -17.44 -1.53
N LEU A 48 7.03 -17.18 -0.25
CA LEU A 48 8.21 -17.64 0.52
C LEU A 48 8.42 -19.16 0.47
N ARG A 49 7.35 -19.93 0.35
CA ARG A 49 7.42 -21.41 0.26
C ARG A 49 8.18 -21.88 -0.99
N ASP A 50 8.22 -21.08 -2.06
CA ASP A 50 8.93 -21.41 -3.30
C ASP A 50 10.45 -21.28 -3.15
N PHE A 51 10.92 -20.64 -2.10
CA PHE A 51 12.33 -20.40 -1.79
C PHE A 51 12.84 -21.25 -0.63
N SER A 52 11.98 -22.09 -0.06
CA SER A 52 12.36 -23.04 0.98
C SER A 52 13.15 -24.22 0.41
N LYS A 53 14.18 -24.65 1.12
CA LYS A 53 14.91 -25.90 0.85
C LYS A 53 14.26 -27.13 1.48
N ASP A 54 13.32 -26.93 2.40
CA ASP A 54 12.63 -27.99 3.09
C ASP A 54 11.68 -28.74 2.16
N LYS A 55 11.61 -30.07 2.27
CA LYS A 55 10.75 -30.95 1.46
C LYS A 55 9.26 -30.60 1.59
N ASN A 56 8.86 -30.14 2.77
CA ASN A 56 7.49 -29.73 3.06
C ASN A 56 7.29 -28.22 2.88
N LYS A 57 8.27 -27.52 2.26
CA LYS A 57 8.24 -26.07 2.04
C LYS A 57 8.10 -25.27 3.35
N LYS A 58 8.65 -25.78 4.44
CA LYS A 58 8.69 -25.10 5.73
C LYS A 58 9.56 -23.84 5.62
N VAL A 59 9.13 -22.73 6.21
CA VAL A 59 9.78 -21.42 6.14
C VAL A 59 9.95 -20.75 7.50
N ASP A 60 9.60 -21.47 8.55
CA ASP A 60 9.61 -21.01 9.95
C ASP A 60 10.25 -22.05 10.85
N GLU A 61 10.79 -21.60 12.01
CA GLU A 61 11.40 -22.48 13.01
C GLU A 61 11.24 -21.88 14.41
N ARG A 62 11.47 -22.68 15.45
CA ARG A 62 11.42 -22.21 16.83
C ARG A 62 12.49 -21.15 17.10
N PRO A 63 12.17 -20.09 17.86
CA PRO A 63 13.16 -19.08 18.19
C PRO A 63 14.29 -19.62 19.06
N TYR A 64 15.51 -19.14 18.85
CA TYR A 64 16.57 -19.33 19.81
C TYR A 64 16.22 -18.64 21.14
N GLY A 65 16.62 -19.21 22.23
CA GLY A 65 16.26 -18.71 23.57
C GLY A 65 14.91 -19.22 24.08
N GLY A 66 14.18 -19.98 23.27
CA GLY A 66 12.85 -20.51 23.64
C GLY A 66 11.73 -19.50 23.50
N GLY A 67 10.56 -19.86 23.98
CA GLY A 67 9.34 -19.05 23.89
C GLY A 67 8.27 -19.69 23.01
N PRO A 68 7.04 -19.17 23.05
CA PRO A 68 5.94 -19.62 22.20
C PRO A 68 6.13 -19.15 20.75
N GLY A 69 5.42 -19.82 19.83
CA GLY A 69 5.37 -19.41 18.43
C GLY A 69 6.56 -19.87 17.60
N MET A 70 6.66 -19.30 16.42
CA MET A 70 7.65 -19.61 15.38
C MET A 70 8.22 -18.30 14.84
N VAL A 71 9.41 -18.36 14.23
CA VAL A 71 10.06 -17.23 13.56
C VAL A 71 10.34 -17.61 12.11
N MET A 72 10.06 -16.71 11.20
CA MET A 72 10.33 -16.93 9.77
C MET A 72 11.84 -16.98 9.53
N GLN A 73 12.29 -18.00 8.80
CA GLN A 73 13.70 -18.26 8.51
C GLN A 73 14.26 -17.18 7.56
N ALA A 74 15.51 -16.77 7.80
CA ALA A 74 16.18 -15.78 6.98
C ALA A 74 16.38 -16.22 5.51
N GLU A 75 16.80 -17.46 5.27
CA GLU A 75 17.21 -17.92 3.94
C GLU A 75 16.10 -17.82 2.90
N PRO A 76 14.85 -18.29 3.12
CA PRO A 76 13.77 -18.12 2.17
C PRO A 76 13.47 -16.64 1.85
N VAL A 77 13.51 -15.77 2.86
CA VAL A 77 13.25 -14.33 2.70
C VAL A 77 14.33 -13.68 1.85
N LEU A 78 15.61 -13.96 2.13
CA LEU A 78 16.74 -13.42 1.38
C LEU A 78 16.73 -13.87 -0.09
N LYS A 79 16.43 -15.14 -0.36
CA LYS A 79 16.31 -15.65 -1.73
C LYS A 79 15.15 -15.02 -2.49
N ALA A 80 13.99 -14.83 -1.83
CA ALA A 80 12.85 -14.15 -2.41
C ALA A 80 13.21 -12.70 -2.75
N TRP A 81 13.92 -12.02 -1.85
CA TRP A 81 14.41 -10.66 -2.08
C TRP A 81 15.41 -10.59 -3.25
N GLU A 82 16.40 -11.47 -3.32
CA GLU A 82 17.33 -11.56 -4.44
C GLU A 82 16.61 -11.75 -5.78
N LYS A 83 15.56 -12.59 -5.80
CA LYS A 83 14.73 -12.79 -6.99
C LYS A 83 13.95 -11.52 -7.36
N ALA A 84 13.42 -10.81 -6.37
CA ALA A 84 12.64 -9.59 -6.56
C ALA A 84 13.51 -8.46 -7.12
N VAL A 85 14.69 -8.26 -6.54
CA VAL A 85 15.61 -7.18 -6.88
C VAL A 85 16.37 -7.48 -8.17
N GLY A 86 16.91 -8.69 -8.33
CA GLY A 86 17.76 -9.06 -9.46
C GLY A 86 19.11 -8.32 -9.48
N ARG A 87 20.11 -8.91 -10.10
CA ARG A 87 21.49 -8.40 -10.06
C ARG A 87 21.77 -7.12 -10.85
N LYS A 88 20.88 -6.74 -11.77
CA LYS A 88 21.09 -5.62 -12.72
C LYS A 88 20.38 -4.33 -12.34
N LYS A 89 19.65 -4.30 -11.23
CA LYS A 89 18.91 -3.10 -10.80
C LYS A 89 19.81 -2.15 -10.01
N ASP A 90 19.61 -0.88 -10.23
CA ASP A 90 20.26 0.16 -9.42
C ASP A 90 19.73 0.10 -7.98
N GLN A 91 20.60 -0.27 -7.06
CA GLN A 91 20.25 -0.43 -5.64
C GLN A 91 19.78 0.89 -5.00
N SER A 92 20.24 2.04 -5.49
CA SER A 92 19.82 3.36 -5.00
C SER A 92 18.35 3.67 -5.30
N LYS A 93 17.75 2.96 -6.26
CA LYS A 93 16.35 3.07 -6.66
C LYS A 93 15.44 2.03 -6.01
N ILE A 94 15.97 1.23 -5.09
CA ILE A 94 15.24 0.18 -4.40
C ILE A 94 15.09 0.56 -2.93
N LYS A 95 13.88 0.44 -2.42
CA LYS A 95 13.60 0.54 -0.98
C LYS A 95 13.06 -0.79 -0.48
N THR A 96 13.68 -1.35 0.55
CA THR A 96 13.23 -2.57 1.22
C THR A 96 12.59 -2.21 2.55
N LEU A 97 11.37 -2.72 2.75
CA LEU A 97 10.54 -2.47 3.92
C LEU A 97 10.15 -3.80 4.58
N ILE A 98 10.26 -3.88 5.89
CA ILE A 98 9.72 -4.98 6.70
C ILE A 98 8.51 -4.46 7.47
N MET A 99 7.38 -5.14 7.31
CA MET A 99 6.16 -4.81 8.05
C MET A 99 6.32 -5.22 9.52
N SER A 100 6.31 -4.23 10.41
CA SER A 100 6.55 -4.44 11.84
C SER A 100 5.74 -3.45 12.66
N PRO A 101 5.05 -3.87 13.75
CA PRO A 101 4.34 -2.95 14.63
C PRO A 101 5.29 -2.01 15.40
N ARG A 102 6.58 -2.34 15.47
CA ARG A 102 7.62 -1.52 16.11
C ARG A 102 8.31 -0.55 15.17
N GLY A 103 7.99 -0.62 13.86
CA GLY A 103 8.59 0.23 12.84
C GLY A 103 8.16 1.69 12.94
N LYS A 104 8.80 2.52 12.13
CA LYS A 104 8.37 3.92 11.97
C LYS A 104 6.97 3.98 11.39
N ILE A 105 6.16 4.91 11.88
CA ILE A 105 4.81 5.11 11.36
C ILE A 105 4.88 5.60 9.92
N PHE A 106 4.19 4.89 9.05
CA PHE A 106 3.99 5.27 7.65
C PHE A 106 2.98 6.42 7.56
N THR A 107 3.36 7.49 6.89
CA THR A 107 2.52 8.69 6.72
C THR A 107 2.33 9.01 5.25
N GLN A 108 1.47 9.99 4.97
CA GLN A 108 1.23 10.49 3.61
C GLN A 108 2.52 11.08 2.98
N GLU A 109 3.34 11.78 3.79
CA GLU A 109 4.61 12.35 3.35
C GLU A 109 5.59 11.25 2.94
N VAL A 110 5.65 10.16 3.70
CA VAL A 110 6.47 8.98 3.38
C VAL A 110 5.99 8.33 2.08
N ALA A 111 4.67 8.24 1.86
CA ALA A 111 4.12 7.72 0.61
C ALA A 111 4.54 8.58 -0.60
N LYS A 112 4.48 9.91 -0.47
CA LYS A 112 4.96 10.87 -1.50
C LYS A 112 6.45 10.70 -1.75
N GLU A 113 7.26 10.62 -0.71
CA GLU A 113 8.71 10.40 -0.82
C GLU A 113 9.02 9.10 -1.58
N TYR A 114 8.36 8.00 -1.21
CA TYR A 114 8.61 6.72 -1.86
C TYR A 114 8.24 6.75 -3.34
N ALA A 115 7.12 7.36 -3.71
CA ALA A 115 6.69 7.48 -5.09
C ALA A 115 7.65 8.30 -5.96
N GLN A 116 8.32 9.30 -5.38
CA GLN A 116 9.25 10.19 -6.09
C GLN A 116 10.66 9.64 -6.20
N LYS A 117 11.14 8.95 -5.14
CA LYS A 117 12.54 8.61 -4.97
C LYS A 117 12.88 7.22 -5.50
N TYR A 118 11.96 6.27 -5.41
CA TYR A 118 12.24 4.87 -5.71
C TYR A 118 11.48 4.36 -6.94
N GLU A 119 12.11 3.45 -7.65
CA GLU A 119 11.50 2.72 -8.77
C GLU A 119 10.94 1.36 -8.34
N HIS A 120 11.52 0.81 -7.27
CA HIS A 120 11.16 -0.48 -6.70
C HIS A 120 10.93 -0.37 -5.18
N LEU A 121 9.76 -0.82 -4.72
CA LEU A 121 9.50 -1.08 -3.30
C LEU A 121 9.41 -2.59 -3.08
N VAL A 122 10.25 -3.12 -2.20
CA VAL A 122 10.20 -4.51 -1.75
C VAL A 122 9.59 -4.53 -0.36
N LEU A 123 8.42 -5.15 -0.23
CA LEU A 123 7.63 -5.21 0.99
C LEU A 123 7.66 -6.64 1.53
N ILE A 124 8.25 -6.85 2.69
CA ILE A 124 8.39 -8.15 3.32
C ILE A 124 7.32 -8.27 4.40
N SER A 125 6.34 -9.15 4.16
CA SER A 125 5.21 -9.40 5.05
C SER A 125 5.55 -10.51 6.03
N GLY A 126 5.82 -10.14 7.29
CA GLY A 126 6.08 -11.08 8.38
C GLY A 126 4.81 -11.78 8.85
N ARG A 127 4.99 -12.98 9.41
CA ARG A 127 3.99 -13.79 10.12
C ARG A 127 4.60 -14.34 11.40
N TYR A 128 3.78 -14.99 12.20
CA TYR A 128 4.19 -15.59 13.48
C TYR A 128 4.77 -14.54 14.46
N GLU A 129 5.86 -14.85 15.16
CA GLU A 129 6.57 -13.94 16.08
C GLU A 129 7.49 -12.95 15.34
N GLY A 130 7.52 -13.01 14.02
CA GLY A 130 8.32 -12.13 13.16
C GLY A 130 9.26 -12.88 12.22
N ILE A 131 10.25 -12.14 11.75
CA ILE A 131 11.26 -12.60 10.79
C ILE A 131 12.61 -12.61 11.50
N ASP A 132 13.46 -13.58 11.20
CA ASP A 132 14.83 -13.64 11.69
C ASP A 132 15.53 -12.30 11.46
N TYR A 133 16.02 -11.69 12.54
CA TYR A 133 16.54 -10.31 12.52
C TYR A 133 17.74 -10.12 11.61
N ARG A 134 18.47 -11.19 11.30
CA ARG A 134 19.57 -11.16 10.32
C ARG A 134 19.13 -10.72 8.94
N VAL A 135 17.86 -10.87 8.58
CA VAL A 135 17.31 -10.30 7.33
C VAL A 135 17.41 -8.78 7.33
N ASN A 136 17.06 -8.15 8.46
CA ASN A 136 17.14 -6.69 8.59
C ASN A 136 18.59 -6.22 8.49
N GLU A 137 19.51 -6.87 9.20
CA GLU A 137 20.94 -6.55 9.20
C GLU A 137 21.57 -6.68 7.79
N ILE A 138 21.25 -7.77 7.09
CA ILE A 138 21.83 -8.05 5.75
C ILE A 138 21.27 -7.09 4.69
N LEU A 139 19.96 -6.80 4.73
CA LEU A 139 19.29 -5.99 3.70
C LEU A 139 19.31 -4.50 4.01
N GLY A 140 19.66 -4.07 5.22
CA GLY A 140 19.47 -2.70 5.66
C GLY A 140 18.02 -2.24 5.51
N ALA A 141 17.07 -3.16 5.76
CA ALA A 141 15.65 -2.91 5.54
C ALA A 141 15.10 -1.97 6.61
N GLU A 142 14.14 -1.12 6.22
CA GLU A 142 13.44 -0.26 7.16
C GLU A 142 12.22 -0.97 7.72
N GLU A 143 12.09 -1.01 9.05
CA GLU A 143 10.86 -1.46 9.69
C GLU A 143 9.80 -0.36 9.66
N VAL A 144 8.59 -0.72 9.18
CA VAL A 144 7.49 0.23 8.98
C VAL A 144 6.21 -0.28 9.61
N SER A 145 5.54 0.59 10.35
CA SER A 145 4.22 0.37 10.95
C SER A 145 3.15 1.21 10.25
N VAL A 146 1.96 0.67 10.09
CA VAL A 146 0.80 1.40 9.54
C VAL A 146 -0.13 1.94 10.63
N GLY A 147 0.20 1.77 11.91
CA GLY A 147 -0.60 2.26 13.03
C GLY A 147 -0.22 1.60 14.35
N ASP A 148 -0.71 2.17 15.45
CA ASP A 148 -0.48 1.70 16.83
C ASP A 148 -1.43 0.55 17.17
N TYR A 149 -1.27 -0.57 16.46
CA TYR A 149 -2.01 -1.81 16.68
C TYR A 149 -1.26 -2.99 16.05
N VAL A 150 -1.57 -4.19 16.52
CA VAL A 150 -1.00 -5.44 15.99
C VAL A 150 -2.00 -6.11 15.06
N LEU A 151 -1.54 -6.52 13.89
CA LEU A 151 -2.31 -7.30 12.91
C LEU A 151 -1.81 -8.76 12.88
N THR A 152 -2.62 -9.65 12.31
CA THR A 152 -2.28 -11.09 12.19
C THR A 152 -1.14 -11.38 11.22
N GLY A 153 -0.68 -10.39 10.46
CA GLY A 153 0.41 -10.52 9.50
C GLY A 153 0.69 -9.24 8.74
N GLY A 154 1.76 -9.24 7.96
CA GLY A 154 2.26 -8.07 7.24
C GLY A 154 1.58 -7.78 5.90
N GLU A 155 0.64 -8.61 5.44
CA GLU A 155 0.01 -8.44 4.13
C GLU A 155 -0.83 -7.17 4.05
N LEU A 156 -1.69 -6.90 5.04
CA LEU A 156 -2.50 -5.68 5.08
C LEU A 156 -1.66 -4.42 5.20
N PRO A 157 -0.65 -4.33 6.09
CA PRO A 157 0.30 -3.23 6.08
C PRO A 157 0.98 -3.02 4.73
N ALA A 158 1.44 -4.08 4.08
CA ALA A 158 2.06 -4.00 2.76
C ALA A 158 1.07 -3.43 1.72
N LEU A 159 -0.18 -3.88 1.71
CA LEU A 159 -1.23 -3.37 0.82
C LEU A 159 -1.55 -1.89 1.09
N THR A 160 -1.59 -1.47 2.35
CA THR A 160 -1.76 -0.06 2.73
C THR A 160 -0.66 0.82 2.13
N ILE A 161 0.60 0.38 2.23
CA ILE A 161 1.75 1.09 1.67
C ILE A 161 1.68 1.12 0.13
N VAL A 162 1.32 -0.01 -0.51
CA VAL A 162 1.15 -0.08 -1.98
C VAL A 162 0.07 0.89 -2.44
N ASP A 163 -1.10 0.89 -1.80
CA ASP A 163 -2.21 1.75 -2.20
C ASP A 163 -1.86 3.23 -2.03
N ALA A 164 -1.44 3.64 -0.83
CA ALA A 164 -1.11 5.03 -0.54
C ALA A 164 0.04 5.56 -1.43
N THR A 165 1.07 4.75 -1.70
CA THR A 165 2.18 5.14 -2.59
C THR A 165 1.74 5.16 -4.05
N ALA A 166 0.94 4.19 -4.51
CA ALA A 166 0.48 4.14 -5.89
C ALA A 166 -0.37 5.35 -6.27
N ARG A 167 -1.20 5.87 -5.35
CA ARG A 167 -2.00 7.09 -5.55
C ARG A 167 -1.16 8.32 -5.89
N GLN A 168 0.08 8.38 -5.41
CA GLN A 168 1.01 9.49 -5.66
C GLN A 168 1.67 9.41 -7.06
N ILE A 169 1.49 8.30 -7.78
CA ILE A 169 2.08 8.11 -9.11
C ILE A 169 1.18 8.74 -10.17
N PRO A 170 1.69 9.67 -11.02
CA PRO A 170 0.89 10.32 -12.04
C PRO A 170 0.17 9.32 -12.96
N GLY A 171 -1.14 9.50 -13.11
CA GLY A 171 -2.00 8.71 -13.96
C GLY A 171 -2.50 7.39 -13.35
N VAL A 172 -2.26 7.11 -12.09
CA VAL A 172 -2.92 6.04 -11.32
C VAL A 172 -4.34 6.48 -10.96
N LEU A 173 -4.50 7.68 -10.40
CA LEU A 173 -5.78 8.37 -10.31
C LEU A 173 -6.02 9.15 -11.61
N GLY A 174 -7.28 9.32 -12.00
CA GLY A 174 -7.65 9.87 -13.31
C GLY A 174 -7.12 11.27 -13.61
N THR A 175 -7.14 12.17 -12.63
CA THR A 175 -6.54 13.51 -12.69
C THR A 175 -5.73 13.76 -11.42
N PHE A 176 -4.69 14.61 -11.49
CA PHE A 176 -3.90 15.00 -10.31
C PHE A 176 -4.76 15.71 -9.26
N GLU A 177 -5.78 16.46 -9.73
CA GLU A 177 -6.80 17.08 -8.88
C GLU A 177 -7.67 16.07 -8.12
N SER A 178 -7.53 14.77 -8.38
CA SER A 178 -8.20 13.69 -7.65
C SER A 178 -7.46 13.29 -6.37
N LEU A 179 -6.28 13.86 -6.09
CA LEU A 179 -5.61 13.70 -4.81
C LEU A 179 -6.38 14.54 -3.77
N GLU A 180 -7.06 13.86 -2.87
CA GLU A 180 -7.86 14.50 -1.82
C GLU A 180 -7.02 15.37 -0.89
N GLU A 181 -5.74 15.03 -0.74
CA GLU A 181 -4.76 15.74 0.08
C GLU A 181 -4.42 17.15 -0.44
N GLU A 182 -4.66 17.40 -1.73
CA GLU A 182 -4.41 18.68 -2.40
C GLU A 182 -5.65 19.58 -2.39
N ARG A 183 -6.80 19.10 -1.88
CA ARG A 183 -8.05 19.85 -1.83
C ARG A 183 -8.36 20.30 -0.43
N VAL A 184 -8.96 21.46 -0.29
CA VAL A 184 -9.68 21.83 0.93
C VAL A 184 -10.93 20.95 1.01
N ILE A 185 -10.83 19.83 1.74
CA ILE A 185 -11.94 18.93 1.93
C ILE A 185 -12.69 19.36 3.18
N SER A 186 -13.93 19.82 3.03
CA SER A 186 -14.86 19.82 4.16
C SER A 186 -15.09 18.36 4.56
N GLY A 187 -15.02 18.05 5.85
CA GLY A 187 -15.32 16.70 6.37
C GLY A 187 -16.73 16.20 6.02
N LYS A 188 -17.58 17.05 5.39
CA LYS A 188 -18.97 16.76 5.04
C LYS A 188 -19.17 16.90 3.55
N SER A 189 -19.44 15.79 2.87
CA SER A 189 -19.78 15.78 1.44
C SER A 189 -21.24 15.38 1.26
N TYR A 190 -21.92 16.05 0.35
CA TYR A 190 -23.33 15.81 0.04
C TYR A 190 -23.48 15.46 -1.44
N THR A 191 -24.44 14.59 -1.75
CA THR A 191 -24.82 14.21 -3.11
C THR A 191 -26.34 14.25 -3.26
N ARG A 192 -26.83 13.96 -4.46
CA ARG A 192 -28.27 13.91 -4.76
C ARG A 192 -28.94 12.72 -4.08
N PRO A 193 -30.21 12.86 -3.69
CA PRO A 193 -31.11 14.01 -3.87
C PRO A 193 -30.84 15.13 -2.85
N GLU A 194 -31.32 16.36 -3.16
CA GLU A 194 -31.21 17.55 -2.29
C GLU A 194 -31.90 17.33 -0.94
N VAL A 195 -33.03 16.65 -0.92
CA VAL A 195 -33.77 16.28 0.29
C VAL A 195 -33.85 14.76 0.35
N LEU A 196 -33.18 14.18 1.32
CA LEU A 196 -33.27 12.76 1.63
C LEU A 196 -34.37 12.53 2.69
N LYS A 197 -35.42 11.78 2.33
CA LYS A 197 -36.45 11.33 3.28
C LYS A 197 -36.05 9.97 3.85
N TYR A 198 -35.83 9.92 5.16
CA TYR A 198 -35.55 8.66 5.83
C TYR A 198 -36.42 8.51 7.08
N LYS A 199 -37.20 7.44 7.11
CA LYS A 199 -38.27 7.24 8.10
C LYS A 199 -39.27 8.43 8.06
N LYS A 200 -39.44 9.15 9.17
CA LYS A 200 -40.35 10.31 9.27
C LYS A 200 -39.61 11.66 9.26
N GLN A 201 -38.29 11.66 8.90
CA GLN A 201 -37.46 12.85 8.92
C GLN A 201 -36.93 13.19 7.53
N GLU A 202 -36.73 14.48 7.30
CA GLU A 202 -36.10 15.02 6.12
C GLU A 202 -34.69 15.53 6.46
N TYR A 203 -33.74 15.15 5.63
CA TYR A 203 -32.31 15.57 5.72
C TYR A 203 -31.99 16.35 4.45
N LYS A 204 -31.63 17.62 4.61
CA LYS A 204 -31.40 18.52 3.49
C LYS A 204 -29.90 18.78 3.27
N VAL A 205 -29.54 18.97 2.03
CA VAL A 205 -28.22 19.53 1.67
C VAL A 205 -28.17 20.99 2.14
N PRO A 206 -27.05 21.45 2.73
CA PRO A 206 -26.88 22.86 3.11
C PRO A 206 -27.13 23.79 1.92
N GLU A 207 -27.89 24.87 2.13
CA GLU A 207 -28.28 25.83 1.08
C GLU A 207 -27.07 26.44 0.36
N VAL A 208 -25.97 26.71 1.09
CA VAL A 208 -24.73 27.25 0.53
C VAL A 208 -24.18 26.40 -0.63
N LEU A 209 -24.41 25.07 -0.59
CA LEU A 209 -23.96 24.15 -1.64
C LEU A 209 -24.87 24.14 -2.88
N LEU A 210 -26.09 24.72 -2.77
CA LEU A 210 -27.09 24.76 -3.83
C LEU A 210 -27.10 26.09 -4.60
N GLN A 211 -26.56 27.16 -4.01
CA GLN A 211 -26.61 28.51 -4.55
C GLN A 211 -25.58 28.79 -5.66
N GLY A 212 -24.61 27.92 -5.87
CA GLY A 212 -23.58 28.08 -6.92
C GLY A 212 -22.53 29.16 -6.65
N ASN A 213 -22.55 29.81 -5.47
CA ASN A 213 -21.52 30.78 -5.09
C ASN A 213 -20.24 30.07 -4.63
N HIS A 214 -19.27 29.97 -5.55
CA HIS A 214 -18.02 29.24 -5.31
C HIS A 214 -17.24 29.77 -4.11
N ALA A 215 -17.21 31.08 -3.88
CA ALA A 215 -16.48 31.66 -2.77
C ALA A 215 -17.07 31.26 -1.40
N GLU A 216 -18.39 31.27 -1.28
CA GLU A 216 -19.06 30.81 -0.06
C GLU A 216 -18.97 29.32 0.14
N ILE A 217 -19.01 28.54 -0.94
CA ILE A 217 -18.81 27.08 -0.90
C ILE A 217 -17.39 26.75 -0.41
N GLU A 218 -16.37 27.43 -0.90
CA GLU A 218 -14.98 27.22 -0.44
C GLU A 218 -14.82 27.61 1.02
N LYS A 219 -15.39 28.74 1.46
CA LYS A 219 -15.39 29.14 2.87
C LYS A 219 -16.07 28.08 3.74
N TRP A 220 -17.25 27.62 3.35
CA TRP A 220 -17.98 26.57 4.07
C TRP A 220 -17.20 25.24 4.14
N ARG A 221 -16.45 24.90 3.08
CA ARG A 221 -15.58 23.71 3.06
C ARG A 221 -14.36 23.88 3.98
N GLY A 222 -13.87 25.09 4.17
CA GLY A 222 -12.73 25.40 5.03
C GLY A 222 -13.09 25.48 6.52
N ASP A 223 -14.34 25.72 6.87
CA ASP A 223 -14.83 25.73 8.25
C ASP A 223 -14.95 24.27 8.74
N LYS A 224 -13.99 23.88 9.61
CA LYS A 224 -13.94 22.56 10.28
C LYS A 224 -14.88 22.48 11.45
#